data_5348b1bf5d779938b103c52d22904187
#
_entry.id   5348b1bf5d779938b103c52d22904187
#
_cell.length_a   1.000
_cell.length_b   1.000
_cell.length_c   1.000
_cell.angle_alpha   90.00
_cell.angle_beta   90.00
_cell.angle_gamma   90.00
#
_symmetry.space_group_name_H-M   'P 1'
#
loop_
_entity.id
_entity.type
_entity.pdbx_description
1 polymer ?
#
loop_
_entity_poly.entity_id
_entity_poly.type
_entity_poly.pdbx_seq_one_letter_code
_entity_poly.pdbx_strand_id
1 'polypeptide(L)'
;LAEGVSTVTGNILSLSDEEMAMINEAKANFDKVIVLVNATNPMEIANLKDDPDIDAIVWIGFPGAYGFYGVADVLNGTVSPSAHLGDVMAKNSALAPAMANYGNIPWTNAADFTADANVNSYLIEAEGIYAGYRYYETRYADIVLGNGGAEAKAGTYANADGTVATEDGTWDYANEVVYPFGYGLSYTTFEQTLDSVTIADDKKTATVTVTVKNTGDVAGKSVVEVYESVPYTDYDRQNGVEKAAVQLMDFEKTSTLQPGASQTITMKVDLANLASYDANGAKTYI
;
A
#
# COMPACT_ATOMS: atom_id res chain seq x y z
N LEU A 1 4.02 -5.39 18.09
CA LEU A 1 5.35 -5.78 17.64
C LEU A 1 6.29 -4.60 17.80
N ALA A 2 7.47 -4.84 18.34
CA ALA A 2 8.37 -3.80 18.81
C ALA A 2 8.93 -2.99 17.64
N GLU A 3 8.74 -1.68 17.71
CA GLU A 3 9.53 -0.75 16.90
C GLU A 3 11.02 -0.90 17.27
N GLY A 4 11.87 -0.96 16.25
CA GLY A 4 13.30 -0.78 16.43
C GLY A 4 14.12 -2.01 16.80
N VAL A 5 13.84 -3.17 16.26
CA VAL A 5 14.61 -4.37 16.60
C VAL A 5 15.70 -4.65 15.59
N SER A 6 16.89 -4.20 15.91
CA SER A 6 18.12 -4.46 15.13
C SER A 6 18.71 -5.88 15.35
N THR A 7 18.05 -6.75 16.10
CA THR A 7 18.61 -8.06 16.49
C THR A 7 17.66 -9.24 16.35
N VAL A 8 16.48 -9.06 15.73
CA VAL A 8 15.57 -10.17 15.50
C VAL A 8 16.03 -10.96 14.29
N THR A 9 16.49 -12.17 14.55
CA THR A 9 16.70 -13.18 13.54
C THR A 9 15.32 -13.72 13.15
N GLY A 10 14.82 -13.39 11.98
CA GLY A 10 13.52 -13.80 11.47
C GLY A 10 12.76 -12.63 10.87
N ASN A 11 11.72 -12.93 10.10
CA ASN A 11 10.86 -11.92 9.53
C ASN A 11 9.87 -11.42 10.58
N ILE A 12 10.07 -10.20 11.07
CA ILE A 12 9.23 -9.57 12.10
C ILE A 12 7.82 -9.21 11.62
N LEU A 13 7.55 -9.25 10.33
CA LEU A 13 6.24 -8.97 9.72
C LEU A 13 5.42 -10.24 9.53
N SER A 14 6.00 -11.41 9.69
CA SER A 14 5.30 -12.69 9.71
C SER A 14 4.69 -12.97 11.09
N LEU A 15 3.66 -13.80 11.11
CA LEU A 15 3.14 -14.35 12.36
C LEU A 15 4.16 -15.30 13.00
N SER A 16 4.31 -15.23 14.31
CA SER A 16 5.13 -16.16 15.08
C SER A 16 4.48 -17.55 15.17
N ASP A 17 5.27 -18.55 15.54
CA ASP A 17 4.78 -19.91 15.77
C ASP A 17 3.71 -19.94 16.88
N GLU A 18 3.86 -19.11 17.91
CA GLU A 18 2.90 -18.99 19.03
C GLU A 18 1.58 -18.36 18.58
N GLU A 19 1.63 -17.32 17.73
CA GLU A 19 0.43 -16.71 17.15
C GLU A 19 -0.30 -17.70 16.24
N MET A 20 0.43 -18.43 15.41
CA MET A 20 -0.14 -19.49 14.57
C MET A 20 -0.71 -20.64 15.41
N ALA A 21 -0.05 -21.04 16.49
CA ALA A 21 -0.58 -22.08 17.40
C ALA A 21 -1.89 -21.64 18.05
N MET A 22 -1.99 -20.36 18.48
CA MET A 22 -3.24 -19.80 19.03
C MET A 22 -4.38 -19.80 18.00
N ILE A 23 -4.10 -19.43 16.76
CA ILE A 23 -5.09 -19.43 15.67
C ILE A 23 -5.55 -20.85 15.37
N ASN A 24 -4.63 -21.81 15.29
CA ASN A 24 -4.95 -23.21 15.05
C ASN A 24 -5.78 -23.82 16.18
N GLU A 25 -5.51 -23.45 17.43
CA GLU A 25 -6.32 -23.87 18.58
C GLU A 25 -7.75 -23.29 18.52
N ALA A 26 -7.88 -22.03 18.09
CA ALA A 26 -9.19 -21.42 17.88
C ALA A 26 -9.98 -22.16 16.78
N LYS A 27 -9.35 -22.44 15.64
CA LYS A 27 -9.97 -23.20 14.53
C LYS A 27 -10.42 -24.60 14.95
N ALA A 28 -9.67 -25.25 15.83
CA ALA A 28 -10.00 -26.59 16.33
C ALA A 28 -11.21 -26.62 17.29
N ASN A 29 -11.54 -25.49 17.90
CA ASN A 29 -12.53 -25.43 18.98
C ASN A 29 -13.77 -24.56 18.66
N PHE A 30 -13.75 -23.78 17.59
CA PHE A 30 -14.83 -22.84 17.24
C PHE A 30 -15.22 -22.94 15.77
N ASP A 31 -16.53 -22.87 15.50
CA ASP A 31 -17.09 -22.89 14.13
C ASP A 31 -16.87 -21.57 13.37
N LYS A 32 -16.52 -20.49 14.08
CA LYS A 32 -16.29 -19.17 13.52
C LYS A 32 -15.02 -18.55 14.11
N VAL A 33 -14.11 -18.17 13.23
CA VAL A 33 -12.84 -17.56 13.62
C VAL A 33 -12.65 -16.24 12.90
N ILE A 34 -12.52 -15.18 13.69
CA ILE A 34 -12.17 -13.82 13.20
C ILE A 34 -10.81 -13.46 13.77
N VAL A 35 -9.87 -13.16 12.90
CA VAL A 35 -8.52 -12.73 13.30
C VAL A 35 -8.46 -11.20 13.35
N LEU A 36 -8.14 -10.66 14.53
CA LEU A 36 -7.90 -9.23 14.73
C LEU A 36 -6.39 -8.95 14.67
N VAL A 37 -5.94 -8.29 13.62
CA VAL A 37 -4.53 -7.91 13.45
C VAL A 37 -4.28 -6.58 14.13
N ASN A 38 -3.65 -6.63 15.32
CA ASN A 38 -3.28 -5.45 16.11
C ASN A 38 -1.82 -5.08 15.84
N ALA A 39 -1.57 -4.48 14.70
CA ALA A 39 -0.25 -4.05 14.26
C ALA A 39 -0.36 -2.72 13.50
N THR A 40 0.66 -1.88 13.59
CA THR A 40 0.76 -0.65 12.78
C THR A 40 1.38 -0.90 11.42
N ASN A 41 2.22 -1.92 11.34
CA ASN A 41 2.91 -2.27 10.09
C ASN A 41 2.06 -3.23 9.25
N PRO A 42 2.19 -3.20 7.92
CA PRO A 42 1.64 -4.25 7.07
C PRO A 42 2.27 -5.59 7.47
N MET A 43 1.41 -6.61 7.61
CA MET A 43 1.83 -7.94 8.05
C MET A 43 1.78 -8.93 6.87
N GLU A 44 2.66 -9.93 6.90
CA GLU A 44 2.64 -11.05 5.97
C GLU A 44 1.59 -12.08 6.39
N ILE A 45 0.37 -11.90 5.92
CA ILE A 45 -0.82 -12.67 6.32
C ILE A 45 -1.43 -13.50 5.19
N ALA A 46 -0.65 -13.85 4.19
CA ALA A 46 -1.10 -14.70 3.09
C ALA A 46 -1.69 -16.04 3.58
N ASN A 47 -1.04 -16.63 4.56
CA ASN A 47 -1.47 -17.87 5.19
C ASN A 47 -2.83 -17.79 5.92
N LEU A 48 -3.22 -16.60 6.37
CA LEU A 48 -4.55 -16.38 6.94
C LEU A 48 -5.61 -16.15 5.87
N LYS A 49 -5.25 -15.40 4.81
CA LYS A 49 -6.18 -15.07 3.71
C LYS A 49 -6.67 -16.31 2.98
N ASP A 50 -5.77 -17.26 2.75
CA ASP A 50 -6.04 -18.46 1.98
C ASP A 50 -6.56 -19.62 2.84
N ASP A 51 -6.71 -19.42 4.16
CA ASP A 51 -7.19 -20.43 5.10
C ASP A 51 -8.73 -20.47 5.14
N PRO A 52 -9.37 -21.56 4.68
CA PRO A 52 -10.82 -21.67 4.62
C PRO A 52 -11.52 -21.72 5.99
N ASP A 53 -10.78 -21.97 7.06
CA ASP A 53 -11.30 -22.03 8.43
C ASP A 53 -11.22 -20.65 9.14
N ILE A 54 -10.80 -19.60 8.44
CA ILE A 54 -10.81 -18.20 8.91
C ILE A 54 -11.91 -17.43 8.19
N ASP A 55 -12.94 -17.03 8.95
CA ASP A 55 -14.12 -16.35 8.40
C ASP A 55 -13.87 -14.87 8.07
N ALA A 56 -13.01 -14.19 8.83
CA ALA A 56 -12.65 -12.80 8.57
C ALA A 56 -11.30 -12.42 9.18
N ILE A 57 -10.64 -11.46 8.53
CA ILE A 57 -9.45 -10.79 9.03
C ILE A 57 -9.77 -9.29 9.16
N VAL A 58 -9.54 -8.72 10.33
CA VAL A 58 -9.77 -7.30 10.60
C VAL A 58 -8.47 -6.67 11.08
N TRP A 59 -7.90 -5.77 10.28
CA TRP A 59 -6.76 -4.98 10.71
C TRP A 59 -7.24 -3.80 11.53
N ILE A 60 -6.89 -3.78 12.82
CA ILE A 60 -7.37 -2.78 13.78
C ILE A 60 -6.32 -1.72 14.12
N GLY A 61 -5.10 -1.84 13.61
CA GLY A 61 -4.02 -0.90 13.93
C GLY A 61 -3.74 -0.84 15.43
N PHE A 62 -3.52 0.35 15.96
CA PHE A 62 -3.39 0.61 17.39
C PHE A 62 -4.63 1.34 17.92
N PRO A 63 -5.66 0.61 18.35
CA PRO A 63 -6.91 1.23 18.79
C PRO A 63 -6.79 1.99 20.11
N GLY A 64 -5.70 1.83 20.86
CA GLY A 64 -5.52 2.43 22.18
C GLY A 64 -6.57 1.94 23.19
N ALA A 65 -6.69 2.63 24.31
CA ALA A 65 -7.56 2.20 25.40
C ALA A 65 -9.07 2.24 25.05
N TYR A 66 -9.49 3.18 24.20
CA TYR A 66 -10.90 3.40 23.87
C TYR A 66 -11.29 2.90 22.47
N GLY A 67 -10.35 2.69 21.56
CA GLY A 67 -10.65 2.27 20.21
C GLY A 67 -11.26 0.87 20.09
N PHE A 68 -11.09 0.02 21.12
CA PHE A 68 -11.74 -1.29 21.17
C PHE A 68 -13.26 -1.22 21.25
N TYR A 69 -13.85 -0.11 21.68
CA TYR A 69 -15.30 0.10 21.56
C TYR A 69 -15.71 0.15 20.08
N GLY A 70 -14.93 0.86 19.24
CA GLY A 70 -15.19 0.89 17.80
C GLY A 70 -14.98 -0.47 17.13
N VAL A 71 -13.98 -1.25 17.56
CA VAL A 71 -13.80 -2.65 17.11
C VAL A 71 -15.03 -3.48 17.45
N ALA A 72 -15.54 -3.38 18.68
CA ALA A 72 -16.75 -4.08 19.10
C ALA A 72 -17.98 -3.67 18.28
N ASP A 73 -18.12 -2.37 17.97
CA ASP A 73 -19.22 -1.85 17.15
C ASP A 73 -19.17 -2.38 15.71
N VAL A 74 -17.98 -2.57 15.17
CA VAL A 74 -17.81 -3.23 13.85
C VAL A 74 -18.18 -4.71 13.96
N LEU A 75 -17.63 -5.44 14.93
CA LEU A 75 -17.85 -6.89 15.07
C LEU A 75 -19.33 -7.26 15.34
N ASN A 76 -20.06 -6.42 16.06
CA ASN A 76 -21.49 -6.63 16.36
C ASN A 76 -22.42 -6.08 15.28
N GLY A 77 -21.89 -5.43 14.24
CA GLY A 77 -22.65 -4.87 13.13
C GLY A 77 -23.33 -3.52 13.40
N THR A 78 -23.05 -2.88 14.55
CA THR A 78 -23.58 -1.53 14.87
C THR A 78 -23.03 -0.49 13.90
N VAL A 79 -21.78 -0.65 13.48
CA VAL A 79 -21.09 0.22 12.53
C VAL A 79 -20.54 -0.60 11.38
N SER A 80 -20.86 -0.22 10.15
CA SER A 80 -20.23 -0.81 8.97
C SER A 80 -18.79 -0.32 8.83
N PRO A 81 -17.79 -1.21 8.66
CA PRO A 81 -16.42 -0.82 8.43
C PRO A 81 -16.31 0.01 7.14
N SER A 82 -15.43 1.00 7.15
CA SER A 82 -15.23 1.91 6.03
C SER A 82 -13.80 2.43 5.91
N ALA A 83 -12.87 1.79 6.59
CA ALA A 83 -11.46 2.06 6.43
C ALA A 83 -10.88 1.26 5.28
N HIS A 84 -9.88 1.84 4.62
CA HIS A 84 -9.11 1.20 3.58
C HIS A 84 -7.65 1.12 4.01
N LEU A 85 -6.91 0.15 3.49
CA LEU A 85 -5.49 -0.01 3.78
C LEU A 85 -4.70 1.18 3.21
N GLY A 86 -3.87 1.77 4.05
CA GLY A 86 -2.92 2.84 3.67
C GLY A 86 -1.56 2.31 3.21
N ASP A 87 -1.43 0.99 3.07
CA ASP A 87 -0.22 0.33 2.56
C ASP A 87 -0.58 -1.01 1.91
N VAL A 88 0.39 -1.61 1.23
CA VAL A 88 0.28 -2.93 0.62
C VAL A 88 0.64 -3.99 1.65
N MET A 89 -0.19 -5.01 1.80
CA MET A 89 0.19 -6.22 2.51
C MET A 89 0.80 -7.20 1.53
N ALA A 90 2.13 -7.30 1.53
CA ALA A 90 2.87 -8.19 0.67
C ALA A 90 2.87 -9.63 1.20
N LYS A 91 3.03 -10.59 0.30
CA LYS A 91 3.23 -12.00 0.67
C LYS A 91 4.59 -12.22 1.32
N ASN A 92 5.60 -11.52 0.79
CA ASN A 92 6.96 -11.51 1.35
C ASN A 92 7.53 -10.10 1.25
N SER A 93 7.53 -9.38 2.35
CA SER A 93 8.00 -7.98 2.41
C SER A 93 9.50 -7.84 2.12
N ALA A 94 10.29 -8.89 2.36
CA ALA A 94 11.72 -8.87 2.10
C ALA A 94 12.07 -8.73 0.61
N LEU A 95 11.11 -9.00 -0.28
CA LEU A 95 11.27 -8.86 -1.73
C LEU A 95 11.01 -7.41 -2.21
N ALA A 96 10.47 -6.54 -1.35
CA ALA A 96 10.27 -5.13 -1.71
C ALA A 96 11.60 -4.37 -1.73
N PRO A 97 11.80 -3.42 -2.68
CA PRO A 97 13.04 -2.63 -2.77
C PRO A 97 13.37 -1.88 -1.48
N ALA A 98 12.36 -1.35 -0.80
CA ALA A 98 12.53 -0.65 0.48
C ALA A 98 13.14 -1.53 1.59
N MET A 99 13.02 -2.86 1.47
CA MET A 99 13.59 -3.80 2.44
C MET A 99 15.01 -4.27 2.06
N ALA A 100 15.43 -4.07 0.83
CA ALA A 100 16.72 -4.58 0.34
C ALA A 100 17.92 -4.08 1.14
N ASN A 101 17.86 -2.85 1.64
CA ASN A 101 18.91 -2.22 2.44
C ASN A 101 18.48 -1.94 3.88
N TYR A 102 17.36 -2.51 4.31
CA TYR A 102 16.87 -2.33 5.67
C TYR A 102 17.67 -3.19 6.64
N GLY A 103 18.12 -2.57 7.74
CA GLY A 103 18.82 -3.25 8.81
C GLY A 103 20.05 -2.47 9.33
N ASN A 104 20.69 -3.01 10.35
CA ASN A 104 21.91 -2.45 10.90
C ASN A 104 23.12 -3.00 10.11
N ILE A 105 23.40 -2.40 8.95
CA ILE A 105 24.52 -2.78 8.09
C ILE A 105 25.68 -1.83 8.35
N PRO A 106 26.80 -2.30 8.93
CA PRO A 106 27.98 -1.48 9.11
C PRO A 106 28.66 -1.22 7.77
N TRP A 107 28.77 0.06 7.41
CA TRP A 107 29.42 0.48 6.18
C TRP A 107 30.83 0.97 6.44
N THR A 108 31.79 0.51 5.64
CA THR A 108 33.21 0.88 5.80
C THR A 108 33.49 2.36 5.57
N ASN A 109 32.62 3.05 4.85
CA ASN A 109 32.69 4.48 4.53
C ASN A 109 31.71 5.34 5.34
N ALA A 110 31.15 4.86 6.43
CA ALA A 110 30.20 5.63 7.24
C ALA A 110 30.78 6.98 7.71
N ALA A 111 32.08 7.03 7.96
CA ALA A 111 32.77 8.27 8.34
C ALA A 111 32.74 9.37 7.27
N ASP A 112 32.43 9.05 6.00
CA ASP A 112 32.29 10.05 4.93
C ASP A 112 30.97 10.85 5.07
N PHE A 113 29.99 10.32 5.83
CA PHE A 113 28.66 10.86 5.99
C PHE A 113 28.38 11.44 7.38
N THR A 114 29.22 11.10 8.38
CA THR A 114 29.05 11.59 9.76
C THR A 114 30.39 11.79 10.45
N ALA A 115 30.45 12.82 11.28
CA ALA A 115 31.57 13.06 12.17
C ALA A 115 31.48 12.29 13.50
N ASP A 116 30.35 11.64 13.78
CA ASP A 116 30.16 10.83 14.99
C ASP A 116 30.77 9.45 14.80
N ALA A 117 31.88 9.19 15.50
CA ALA A 117 32.60 7.93 15.45
C ALA A 117 31.80 6.71 15.98
N ASN A 118 30.67 6.95 16.65
CA ASN A 118 29.79 5.88 17.11
C ASN A 118 28.77 5.46 16.04
N VAL A 119 28.63 6.21 14.97
CA VAL A 119 27.74 5.90 13.84
C VAL A 119 28.56 5.18 12.78
N ASN A 120 28.27 3.90 12.60
CA ASN A 120 28.93 3.04 11.61
C ASN A 120 27.97 2.52 10.52
N SER A 121 26.77 3.02 10.48
CA SER A 121 25.76 2.61 9.50
C SER A 121 24.97 3.80 8.97
N TYR A 122 24.42 3.64 7.79
CA TYR A 122 23.44 4.54 7.18
C TYR A 122 22.46 3.72 6.34
N LEU A 123 21.27 4.26 6.14
CA LEU A 123 20.26 3.65 5.29
C LEU A 123 20.41 4.14 3.85
N ILE A 124 20.32 3.23 2.91
CA ILE A 124 20.28 3.54 1.48
C ILE A 124 18.84 3.35 1.01
N GLU A 125 18.17 4.45 0.67
CA GLU A 125 16.82 4.45 0.09
C GLU A 125 16.93 4.16 -1.41
N ALA A 126 17.32 2.92 -1.76
CA ALA A 126 17.56 2.50 -3.13
C ALA A 126 16.27 2.39 -3.96
N GLU A 127 15.12 2.28 -3.30
CA GLU A 127 13.81 2.24 -3.91
C GLU A 127 13.41 3.55 -4.60
N GLY A 128 14.01 4.67 -4.23
CA GLY A 128 13.68 5.99 -4.78
C GLY A 128 12.19 6.29 -4.61
N ILE A 129 11.49 6.58 -5.72
CA ILE A 129 10.05 6.86 -5.71
C ILE A 129 9.18 5.59 -5.64
N TYR A 130 9.78 4.40 -5.79
CA TYR A 130 9.06 3.12 -5.88
C TYR A 130 8.88 2.48 -4.51
N ALA A 131 8.25 3.20 -3.58
CA ALA A 131 7.89 2.70 -2.26
C ALA A 131 6.42 2.28 -2.21
N GLY A 132 6.11 1.21 -1.45
CA GLY A 132 4.76 0.70 -1.25
C GLY A 132 4.06 0.36 -2.56
N TYR A 133 2.81 0.79 -2.71
CA TYR A 133 1.99 0.49 -3.90
C TYR A 133 2.61 1.00 -5.21
N ARG A 134 3.38 2.10 -5.17
CA ARG A 134 4.04 2.62 -6.38
C ARG A 134 4.99 1.59 -6.99
N TYR A 135 5.65 0.80 -6.17
CA TYR A 135 6.48 -0.30 -6.64
C TYR A 135 5.64 -1.40 -7.28
N TYR A 136 4.66 -1.94 -6.56
CA TYR A 136 3.88 -3.09 -7.03
C TYR A 136 3.04 -2.76 -8.26
N GLU A 137 2.40 -1.60 -8.30
CA GLU A 137 1.59 -1.17 -9.44
C GLU A 137 2.44 -0.84 -10.66
N THR A 138 3.63 -0.26 -10.46
CA THR A 138 4.56 -0.01 -11.59
C THR A 138 5.09 -1.32 -12.16
N ARG A 139 5.43 -2.29 -11.31
CA ARG A 139 5.81 -3.62 -11.79
C ARG A 139 4.69 -4.33 -12.54
N TYR A 140 3.47 -4.20 -12.06
CA TYR A 140 2.31 -4.73 -12.77
C TYR A 140 2.15 -4.10 -14.15
N ALA A 141 2.25 -2.79 -14.24
CA ALA A 141 2.19 -2.07 -15.52
C ALA A 141 3.31 -2.49 -16.47
N ASP A 142 4.52 -2.64 -15.98
CA ASP A 142 5.69 -3.02 -16.80
C ASP A 142 5.60 -4.48 -17.30
N ILE A 143 5.31 -5.41 -16.40
CA ILE A 143 5.44 -6.84 -16.71
C ILE A 143 4.14 -7.42 -17.25
N VAL A 144 2.99 -7.08 -16.65
CA VAL A 144 1.70 -7.69 -17.02
C VAL A 144 1.02 -6.92 -18.13
N LEU A 145 0.97 -5.57 -18.02
CA LEU A 145 0.32 -4.75 -19.05
C LEU A 145 1.22 -4.43 -20.24
N GLY A 146 2.54 -4.63 -20.11
CA GLY A 146 3.50 -4.30 -21.16
C GLY A 146 3.57 -2.80 -21.49
N ASN A 147 3.10 -1.96 -20.56
CA ASN A 147 3.11 -0.50 -20.72
C ASN A 147 4.47 0.12 -20.38
N GLY A 148 5.47 -0.71 -20.20
CA GLY A 148 6.82 -0.52 -19.75
C GLY A 148 7.31 0.90 -19.71
N GLY A 149 7.24 1.47 -18.51
CA GLY A 149 7.68 2.81 -18.31
C GLY A 149 8.89 2.90 -17.44
N ALA A 150 8.96 2.07 -16.43
CA ALA A 150 10.05 2.07 -15.48
C ALA A 150 11.02 0.90 -15.71
N GLU A 151 11.16 0.43 -16.97
CA GLU A 151 12.01 -0.71 -17.39
C GLU A 151 13.31 -0.84 -16.61
N ALA A 152 13.78 0.27 -16.08
CA ALA A 152 15.09 0.29 -15.50
C ALA A 152 15.12 -0.07 -14.01
N LYS A 153 14.05 0.17 -13.23
CA LYS A 153 14.23 0.14 -11.77
C LYS A 153 13.13 -0.56 -10.98
N ALA A 154 11.86 -0.41 -11.36
CA ALA A 154 10.81 -1.15 -10.70
C ALA A 154 10.96 -2.64 -11.07
N GLY A 155 11.77 -3.38 -10.34
CA GLY A 155 11.98 -4.79 -10.58
C GLY A 155 13.40 -5.26 -10.79
N THR A 156 14.36 -4.35 -10.78
CA THR A 156 15.78 -4.70 -10.84
C THR A 156 16.46 -4.61 -9.48
N TYR A 157 15.70 -4.38 -8.42
CA TYR A 157 16.26 -4.37 -7.06
C TYR A 157 16.67 -5.77 -6.66
N ALA A 158 17.94 -5.93 -6.36
CA ALA A 158 18.44 -7.12 -5.73
C ALA A 158 18.46 -6.92 -4.21
N ASN A 159 18.14 -7.94 -3.48
CA ASN A 159 18.39 -8.01 -2.03
C ASN A 159 19.90 -7.87 -1.75
N ALA A 160 20.26 -7.58 -0.51
CA ALA A 160 21.67 -7.49 -0.10
C ALA A 160 22.48 -8.77 -0.37
N ASP A 161 21.83 -9.91 -0.49
CA ASP A 161 22.42 -11.20 -0.88
C ASP A 161 22.51 -11.42 -2.38
N GLY A 162 22.08 -10.45 -3.20
CA GLY A 162 22.07 -10.52 -4.66
C GLY A 162 20.91 -11.28 -5.28
N THR A 163 19.93 -11.72 -4.48
CA THR A 163 18.71 -12.34 -5.02
C THR A 163 17.79 -11.28 -5.60
N VAL A 164 17.21 -11.59 -6.76
CA VAL A 164 16.20 -10.71 -7.38
C VAL A 164 14.87 -10.92 -6.65
N ALA A 165 14.13 -9.83 -6.48
CA ALA A 165 12.81 -9.82 -5.83
C ALA A 165 11.74 -10.58 -6.64
N THR A 166 11.93 -11.89 -6.82
CA THR A 166 10.92 -12.79 -7.38
C THR A 166 11.08 -14.15 -6.72
N GLU A 167 10.02 -14.69 -6.18
CA GLU A 167 10.06 -15.95 -5.43
C GLU A 167 10.41 -17.15 -6.34
N ASP A 168 10.07 -17.09 -7.63
CA ASP A 168 10.26 -18.19 -8.59
C ASP A 168 10.83 -17.76 -9.96
N GLY A 169 11.31 -16.53 -10.08
CA GLY A 169 11.83 -15.99 -11.34
C GLY A 169 10.75 -15.47 -12.30
N THR A 170 9.48 -15.68 -12.00
CA THR A 170 8.35 -15.08 -12.73
C THR A 170 7.57 -14.19 -11.77
N TRP A 171 7.53 -12.89 -12.06
CA TRP A 171 6.76 -11.96 -11.27
C TRP A 171 5.27 -12.06 -11.64
N ASP A 172 4.43 -12.24 -10.62
CA ASP A 172 2.98 -12.22 -10.73
C ASP A 172 2.42 -11.38 -9.58
N TYR A 173 1.56 -10.41 -9.90
CA TYR A 173 0.95 -9.53 -8.90
C TYR A 173 0.26 -10.30 -7.76
N ALA A 174 -0.48 -11.36 -8.07
CA ALA A 174 -1.18 -12.18 -7.09
C ALA A 174 -0.23 -12.98 -6.17
N ASN A 175 1.00 -13.23 -6.62
CA ASN A 175 2.02 -13.87 -5.80
C ASN A 175 2.79 -12.88 -4.91
N GLU A 176 2.74 -11.59 -5.23
CA GLU A 176 3.45 -10.56 -4.48
C GLU A 176 2.54 -9.82 -3.49
N VAL A 177 1.27 -9.58 -3.86
CA VAL A 177 0.33 -8.74 -3.12
C VAL A 177 -0.81 -9.55 -2.54
N VAL A 178 -0.90 -9.59 -1.22
CA VAL A 178 -2.01 -10.24 -0.49
C VAL A 178 -3.23 -9.32 -0.49
N TYR A 179 -3.04 -8.07 -0.06
CA TYR A 179 -4.03 -7.01 -0.12
C TYR A 179 -3.39 -5.74 -0.65
N PRO A 180 -3.94 -5.14 -1.72
CA PRO A 180 -3.41 -3.91 -2.28
C PRO A 180 -3.65 -2.69 -1.39
N PHE A 181 -2.92 -1.63 -1.65
CA PHE A 181 -3.25 -0.30 -1.14
C PHE A 181 -4.69 0.08 -1.51
N GLY A 182 -5.40 0.76 -0.63
CA GLY A 182 -6.80 1.13 -0.84
C GLY A 182 -7.79 -0.03 -0.65
N TYR A 183 -7.35 -1.25 -0.33
CA TYR A 183 -8.26 -2.36 -0.08
C TYR A 183 -9.03 -2.18 1.22
N GLY A 184 -10.33 -2.44 1.16
CA GLY A 184 -11.20 -2.46 2.33
C GLY A 184 -12.56 -3.05 1.99
N LEU A 185 -13.20 -3.67 2.98
CA LEU A 185 -14.54 -4.22 2.87
C LEU A 185 -15.52 -3.45 3.75
N SER A 186 -16.78 -3.49 3.38
CA SER A 186 -17.91 -2.91 4.12
C SER A 186 -19.01 -3.95 4.27
N TYR A 187 -19.96 -3.73 5.17
CA TYR A 187 -21.18 -4.55 5.26
C TYR A 187 -22.24 -4.16 4.22
N THR A 188 -21.94 -3.15 3.41
CA THR A 188 -22.76 -2.71 2.29
C THR A 188 -21.93 -2.55 1.04
N THR A 189 -22.57 -2.35 -0.10
CA THR A 189 -21.92 -2.14 -1.40
C THR A 189 -22.13 -0.71 -1.87
N PHE A 190 -21.19 -0.22 -2.67
CA PHE A 190 -21.25 1.11 -3.24
C PHE A 190 -20.99 1.06 -4.75
N GLU A 191 -21.66 1.94 -5.47
CA GLU A 191 -21.35 2.26 -6.86
C GLU A 191 -20.71 3.65 -6.90
N GLN A 192 -19.58 3.78 -7.58
CA GLN A 192 -18.92 5.06 -7.82
C GLN A 192 -18.98 5.39 -9.31
N THR A 193 -19.50 6.55 -9.64
CA THR A 193 -19.62 7.05 -11.02
C THR A 193 -18.79 8.31 -11.16
N LEU A 194 -17.83 8.29 -12.08
CA LEU A 194 -17.09 9.50 -12.46
C LEU A 194 -18.01 10.41 -13.29
N ASP A 195 -18.42 11.54 -12.73
CA ASP A 195 -19.31 12.50 -13.40
C ASP A 195 -18.52 13.41 -14.33
N SER A 196 -17.38 13.93 -13.87
CA SER A 196 -16.56 14.84 -14.67
C SER A 196 -15.12 14.95 -14.17
N VAL A 197 -14.22 15.27 -15.12
CA VAL A 197 -12.87 15.79 -14.85
C VAL A 197 -12.74 17.10 -15.63
N THR A 198 -12.46 18.19 -14.95
CA THR A 198 -12.32 19.52 -15.58
C THR A 198 -10.97 20.12 -15.19
N ILE A 199 -10.17 20.46 -16.19
CA ILE A 199 -8.89 21.15 -15.98
C ILE A 199 -9.17 22.66 -16.01
N ALA A 200 -8.66 23.41 -15.02
CA ALA A 200 -8.78 24.87 -14.97
C ALA A 200 -8.03 25.52 -16.15
N ASP A 201 -8.47 26.72 -16.54
CA ASP A 201 -7.91 27.45 -17.69
C ASP A 201 -6.40 27.72 -17.52
N ASP A 202 -5.95 27.94 -16.29
CA ASP A 202 -4.54 28.15 -15.95
C ASP A 202 -3.72 26.85 -15.94
N LYS A 203 -4.35 25.70 -16.16
CA LYS A 203 -3.75 24.36 -16.19
C LYS A 203 -3.00 23.99 -14.91
N LYS A 204 -3.39 24.53 -13.78
CA LYS A 204 -2.74 24.23 -12.48
C LYS A 204 -3.52 23.24 -11.66
N THR A 205 -4.83 23.16 -11.85
CA THR A 205 -5.68 22.28 -11.07
C THR A 205 -6.63 21.49 -11.97
N ALA A 206 -6.91 20.26 -11.56
CA ALA A 206 -8.03 19.49 -12.07
C ALA A 206 -9.11 19.38 -10.99
N THR A 207 -10.37 19.50 -11.41
CA THR A 207 -11.52 19.23 -10.54
C THR A 207 -12.13 17.90 -10.97
N VAL A 208 -12.21 16.97 -10.05
CA VAL A 208 -12.77 15.64 -10.24
C VAL A 208 -14.07 15.55 -9.45
N THR A 209 -15.17 15.18 -10.11
CA THR A 209 -16.47 15.01 -9.47
C THR A 209 -16.93 13.58 -9.62
N VAL A 210 -17.28 12.94 -8.50
CA VAL A 210 -17.70 11.55 -8.41
C VAL A 210 -18.99 11.44 -7.61
N THR A 211 -19.98 10.75 -8.16
CA THR A 211 -21.19 10.39 -7.41
C THR A 211 -21.04 8.99 -6.84
N VAL A 212 -21.20 8.88 -5.53
CA VAL A 212 -21.18 7.62 -4.78
C VAL A 212 -22.60 7.29 -4.34
N LYS A 213 -23.05 6.07 -4.65
CA LYS A 213 -24.37 5.55 -4.23
C LYS A 213 -24.20 4.29 -3.39
N ASN A 214 -24.87 4.24 -2.25
CA ASN A 214 -25.01 3.01 -1.48
C ASN A 214 -26.01 2.09 -2.19
N THR A 215 -25.53 0.95 -2.69
CA THR A 215 -26.33 -0.04 -3.44
C THR A 215 -26.71 -1.25 -2.62
N GLY A 216 -26.23 -1.36 -1.38
CA GLY A 216 -26.57 -2.45 -0.48
C GLY A 216 -27.64 -2.07 0.54
N ASP A 217 -27.83 -2.93 1.53
CA ASP A 217 -28.97 -2.87 2.45
C ASP A 217 -28.60 -2.29 3.83
N VAL A 218 -27.33 -1.94 4.06
CA VAL A 218 -26.85 -1.40 5.34
C VAL A 218 -26.30 0.01 5.14
N ALA A 219 -26.48 0.88 6.13
CA ALA A 219 -25.87 2.21 6.11
C ALA A 219 -24.35 2.10 6.22
N GLY A 220 -23.63 2.89 5.43
CA GLY A 220 -22.16 2.84 5.40
C GLY A 220 -21.53 4.06 4.78
N LYS A 221 -20.20 4.08 4.75
CA LYS A 221 -19.38 5.12 4.12
C LYS A 221 -18.48 4.48 3.08
N SER A 222 -18.18 5.22 2.02
CA SER A 222 -17.22 4.83 0.99
C SER A 222 -16.11 5.86 0.88
N VAL A 223 -14.92 5.43 0.47
CA VAL A 223 -13.80 6.30 0.12
C VAL A 223 -13.72 6.40 -1.39
N VAL A 224 -13.56 7.61 -1.90
CA VAL A 224 -13.19 7.87 -3.29
C VAL A 224 -11.72 8.23 -3.31
N GLU A 225 -10.95 7.52 -4.10
CA GLU A 225 -9.52 7.74 -4.30
C GLU A 225 -9.29 8.17 -5.75
N VAL A 226 -8.56 9.26 -5.95
CA VAL A 226 -8.20 9.77 -7.28
C VAL A 226 -6.74 9.43 -7.54
N TYR A 227 -6.51 8.61 -8.53
CA TYR A 227 -5.17 8.25 -8.98
C TYR A 227 -4.86 8.92 -10.32
N GLU A 228 -3.60 9.20 -10.52
CA GLU A 228 -3.05 9.56 -11.83
C GLU A 228 -2.29 8.38 -12.44
N SER A 229 -2.21 8.40 -13.76
CA SER A 229 -1.30 7.58 -14.54
C SER A 229 -0.69 8.46 -15.63
N VAL A 230 0.56 8.87 -15.44
CA VAL A 230 1.28 9.71 -16.39
C VAL A 230 1.96 8.84 -17.43
N PRO A 231 1.79 9.14 -18.75
CA PRO A 231 2.47 8.38 -19.80
C PRO A 231 3.99 8.41 -19.63
N TYR A 232 4.63 7.28 -19.85
CA TYR A 232 6.08 7.17 -19.92
C TYR A 232 6.53 7.37 -21.36
N THR A 233 7.16 8.52 -21.62
CA THR A 233 7.48 8.97 -22.97
C THR A 233 8.86 8.51 -23.41
N ASP A 234 9.17 8.68 -24.72
CA ASP A 234 10.51 8.42 -25.22
C ASP A 234 11.56 9.34 -24.59
N TYR A 235 11.17 10.56 -24.25
CA TYR A 235 12.05 11.46 -23.50
C TYR A 235 12.40 10.90 -22.12
N ASP A 236 11.40 10.39 -21.38
CA ASP A 236 11.61 9.80 -20.07
C ASP A 236 12.57 8.61 -20.15
N ARG A 237 12.36 7.75 -21.12
CA ARG A 237 13.19 6.57 -21.37
C ARG A 237 14.64 6.96 -21.69
N GLN A 238 14.84 7.94 -22.57
CA GLN A 238 16.17 8.41 -22.97
C GLN A 238 16.95 9.06 -21.83
N ASN A 239 16.25 9.74 -20.94
CA ASN A 239 16.86 10.47 -19.80
C ASN A 239 16.78 9.70 -18.47
N GLY A 240 16.18 8.51 -18.45
CA GLY A 240 16.02 7.70 -17.23
C GLY A 240 15.19 8.42 -16.16
N VAL A 241 14.13 9.13 -16.58
CA VAL A 241 13.21 9.77 -15.66
C VAL A 241 12.40 8.71 -14.92
N GLU A 242 12.34 8.79 -13.60
CA GLU A 242 11.58 7.84 -12.80
C GLU A 242 10.12 8.31 -12.67
N LYS A 243 9.18 7.43 -12.99
CA LYS A 243 7.73 7.67 -12.87
C LYS A 243 7.04 6.41 -12.37
N ALA A 244 6.25 6.55 -11.33
CA ALA A 244 5.36 5.47 -10.93
C ALA A 244 4.21 5.34 -11.95
N ALA A 245 3.75 4.11 -12.21
CA ALA A 245 2.64 3.88 -13.13
C ALA A 245 1.33 4.50 -12.62
N VAL A 246 1.14 4.52 -11.30
CA VAL A 246 0.01 5.16 -10.65
C VAL A 246 0.46 5.89 -9.38
N GLN A 247 -0.16 7.03 -9.10
CA GLN A 247 0.07 7.80 -7.89
C GLN A 247 -1.25 8.33 -7.34
N LEU A 248 -1.49 8.16 -6.04
CA LEU A 248 -2.64 8.73 -5.37
C LEU A 248 -2.47 10.25 -5.30
N MET A 249 -3.48 10.97 -5.81
CA MET A 249 -3.47 12.43 -5.88
C MET A 249 -4.33 13.05 -4.80
N ASP A 250 -5.49 12.46 -4.51
CA ASP A 250 -6.41 12.92 -3.48
C ASP A 250 -7.36 11.81 -3.09
N PHE A 251 -7.99 11.92 -1.93
CA PHE A 251 -9.04 11.02 -1.49
C PHE A 251 -10.04 11.73 -0.57
N GLU A 252 -11.29 11.32 -0.64
CA GLU A 252 -12.34 11.83 0.24
C GLU A 252 -13.33 10.73 0.60
N LYS A 253 -13.81 10.76 1.85
CA LYS A 253 -14.78 9.82 2.38
C LYS A 253 -16.16 10.44 2.43
N THR A 254 -17.17 9.68 2.01
CA THR A 254 -18.58 10.10 2.12
C THR A 254 -19.01 10.28 3.58
N SER A 255 -20.06 11.03 3.80
CA SER A 255 -20.90 10.88 4.99
C SER A 255 -21.52 9.47 5.04
N THR A 256 -22.18 9.11 6.15
CA THR A 256 -22.92 7.86 6.20
C THR A 256 -24.09 7.90 5.23
N LEU A 257 -24.07 7.02 4.23
CA LEU A 257 -25.13 6.88 3.23
C LEU A 257 -26.09 5.77 3.65
N GLN A 258 -27.37 6.09 3.74
CA GLN A 258 -28.44 5.09 3.91
C GLN A 258 -28.58 4.24 2.64
N PRO A 259 -29.14 3.03 2.70
CA PRO A 259 -29.48 2.24 1.52
C PRO A 259 -30.17 3.07 0.43
N GLY A 260 -29.64 3.03 -0.79
CA GLY A 260 -30.14 3.79 -1.93
C GLY A 260 -29.76 5.27 -1.99
N ALA A 261 -29.18 5.83 -0.92
CA ALA A 261 -28.74 7.23 -0.90
C ALA A 261 -27.46 7.44 -1.70
N SER A 262 -27.30 8.66 -2.23
CA SER A 262 -26.12 9.08 -2.98
C SER A 262 -25.54 10.37 -2.41
N GLN A 263 -24.22 10.56 -2.64
CA GLN A 263 -23.51 11.80 -2.37
C GLN A 263 -22.56 12.08 -3.53
N THR A 264 -22.51 13.33 -3.95
CA THR A 264 -21.49 13.79 -4.90
C THR A 264 -20.32 14.37 -4.13
N ILE A 265 -19.12 13.91 -4.47
CA ILE A 265 -17.83 14.36 -3.95
C ILE A 265 -17.13 15.13 -5.07
N THR A 266 -16.52 16.28 -4.71
CA THR A 266 -15.73 17.09 -5.65
C THR A 266 -14.38 17.38 -5.05
N MET A 267 -13.33 16.87 -5.68
CA MET A 267 -11.94 17.01 -5.26
C MET A 267 -11.17 17.92 -6.21
N LYS A 268 -10.19 18.66 -5.68
CA LYS A 268 -9.30 19.51 -6.48
C LYS A 268 -7.88 18.99 -6.37
N VAL A 269 -7.36 18.54 -7.49
CA VAL A 269 -6.01 17.99 -7.61
C VAL A 269 -5.07 19.06 -8.15
N ASP A 270 -3.94 19.29 -7.48
CA ASP A 270 -2.87 20.16 -7.98
C ASP A 270 -2.06 19.40 -9.04
N LEU A 271 -2.07 19.91 -10.27
CA LEU A 271 -1.38 19.29 -11.40
C LEU A 271 0.14 19.41 -11.30
N ALA A 272 0.68 20.26 -10.41
CA ALA A 272 2.11 20.28 -10.14
C ALA A 272 2.62 18.95 -9.54
N ASN A 273 1.74 18.21 -8.86
CA ASN A 273 2.08 16.89 -8.30
C ASN A 273 2.27 15.80 -9.35
N LEU A 274 1.88 16.05 -10.62
CA LEU A 274 2.14 15.15 -11.75
C LEU A 274 3.60 15.17 -12.22
N ALA A 275 4.34 16.18 -11.81
CA ALA A 275 5.70 16.41 -12.29
C ALA A 275 6.67 15.35 -11.73
N SER A 276 7.53 14.85 -12.61
CA SER A 276 8.63 13.93 -12.27
C SER A 276 9.97 14.65 -12.33
N TYR A 277 10.91 14.28 -11.46
CA TYR A 277 12.23 14.89 -11.46
C TYR A 277 13.13 14.28 -12.54
N ASP A 278 13.59 15.09 -13.46
CA ASP A 278 14.54 14.70 -14.50
C ASP A 278 15.98 14.99 -14.03
N ALA A 279 16.65 13.97 -13.52
CA ALA A 279 17.99 14.09 -12.97
C ALA A 279 19.08 14.23 -14.04
N ASN A 280 18.86 13.71 -15.24
CA ASN A 280 19.89 13.59 -16.27
C ASN A 280 19.78 14.63 -17.38
N GLY A 281 18.56 14.99 -17.78
CA GLY A 281 18.30 15.95 -18.85
C GLY A 281 18.13 17.37 -18.32
N ALA A 282 16.90 17.73 -17.96
CA ALA A 282 16.53 19.09 -17.57
C ALA A 282 17.01 19.50 -16.17
N LYS A 283 17.33 18.55 -15.31
CA LYS A 283 17.74 18.74 -13.90
C LYS A 283 16.71 19.54 -13.08
N THR A 284 15.45 19.28 -13.34
CA THR A 284 14.30 19.93 -12.71
C THR A 284 13.07 19.02 -12.82
N TYR A 285 11.97 19.44 -12.22
CA TYR A 285 10.67 18.79 -12.40
C TYR A 285 10.10 19.13 -13.78
N ILE A 286 9.57 18.13 -14.48
CA ILE A 286 8.98 18.20 -15.81
C ILE A 286 7.58 17.58 -15.82
#